data_44d90e31df19f19a5da96d1830d1d1c0
#
_entry.id   44d90e31df19f19a5da96d1830d1d1c0
#
_cell.length_a   1.000
_cell.length_b   1.000
_cell.length_c   1.000
_cell.angle_alpha   90.00
_cell.angle_beta   90.00
_cell.angle_gamma   90.00
#
_symmetry.space_group_name_H-M   'P 1'
#
loop_
_entity.id
_entity.type
_entity.pdbx_description
1 polymer ?
#
loop_
_entity_poly.entity_id
_entity_poly.type
_entity_poly.pdbx_seq_one_letter_code
_entity_poly.pdbx_strand_id
1 'polypeptide(L)'
;MQPDAPLILNADDPHLAPLAGTLDRPVYTYGLNAKDADVTAEDVQEGENATTFTIVTKDGRTFPAELPCVGLHNVMNALAAFCVGRICGIAPDVICAALKHYQPIPFRQNIEQRGPYTVIADCYNASPDSMRAALYVLRQMKGEGRRVAGLGDMLELG
;
A
#
# COMPACT_ATOMS: atom_id res chain seq x y z
N MET A 1 12.72 20.17 -8.59
CA MET A 1 12.85 19.61 -7.23
C MET A 1 14.00 20.34 -6.54
N GLN A 2 13.87 20.68 -5.26
CA GLN A 2 14.99 21.28 -4.50
C GLN A 2 16.13 20.26 -4.38
N PRO A 3 17.41 20.67 -4.49
CA PRO A 3 18.55 19.76 -4.47
C PRO A 3 18.61 18.86 -3.23
N ASP A 4 18.24 19.40 -2.09
CA ASP A 4 18.33 18.71 -0.78
C ASP A 4 17.01 18.04 -0.34
N ALA A 5 16.00 18.05 -1.19
CA ALA A 5 14.73 17.41 -0.85
C ALA A 5 14.92 15.89 -0.67
N PRO A 6 14.45 15.31 0.45
CA PRO A 6 14.55 13.88 0.67
C PRO A 6 13.72 13.10 -0.36
N LEU A 7 14.20 11.93 -0.72
CA LEU A 7 13.48 10.98 -1.57
C LEU A 7 12.98 9.80 -0.72
N ILE A 8 11.82 9.30 -1.11
CA ILE A 8 11.25 8.09 -0.53
C ILE A 8 11.15 7.06 -1.65
N LEU A 9 11.82 5.93 -1.51
CA LEU A 9 11.93 4.90 -2.54
C LEU A 9 11.34 3.58 -2.05
N ASN A 10 10.59 2.93 -2.94
CA ASN A 10 10.17 1.56 -2.74
C ASN A 10 11.37 0.62 -2.91
N ALA A 11 11.83 -0.01 -1.83
CA ALA A 11 12.95 -0.92 -1.85
C ALA A 11 12.61 -2.32 -2.42
N ASP A 12 11.33 -2.64 -2.58
CA ASP A 12 10.90 -3.86 -3.26
C ASP A 12 10.88 -3.71 -4.80
N ASP A 13 10.98 -2.48 -5.30
CA ASP A 13 11.02 -2.21 -6.73
C ASP A 13 12.46 -2.38 -7.28
N PRO A 14 12.69 -3.30 -8.24
CA PRO A 14 14.02 -3.60 -8.75
C PRO A 14 14.68 -2.45 -9.51
N HIS A 15 13.91 -1.45 -9.96
CA HIS A 15 14.41 -0.27 -10.65
C HIS A 15 14.72 0.88 -9.67
N LEU A 16 13.98 0.97 -8.57
CA LEU A 16 14.16 2.04 -7.58
C LEU A 16 15.17 1.67 -6.49
N ALA A 17 15.20 0.42 -6.05
CA ALA A 17 16.09 -0.03 -4.98
C ALA A 17 17.57 0.31 -5.23
N PRO A 18 18.16 0.11 -6.43
CA PRO A 18 19.55 0.45 -6.70
C PRO A 18 19.85 1.94 -6.60
N LEU A 19 18.85 2.82 -6.73
CA LEU A 19 19.05 4.27 -6.68
C LEU A 19 19.36 4.76 -5.27
N ALA A 20 18.95 4.05 -4.24
CA ALA A 20 19.11 4.47 -2.85
C ALA A 20 20.57 4.78 -2.45
N GLY A 21 21.54 4.04 -3.03
CA GLY A 21 22.97 4.23 -2.76
C GLY A 21 23.71 5.15 -3.73
N THR A 22 23.03 5.66 -4.76
CA THR A 22 23.68 6.43 -5.85
C THR A 22 23.35 7.91 -5.86
N LEU A 23 22.37 8.34 -5.07
CA LEU A 23 21.85 9.68 -5.06
C LEU A 23 22.52 10.53 -3.97
N ASP A 24 23.02 11.72 -4.36
CA ASP A 24 23.62 12.69 -3.44
C ASP A 24 22.55 13.53 -2.74
N ARG A 25 21.70 12.85 -1.98
CA ARG A 25 20.62 13.44 -1.16
C ARG A 25 20.11 12.44 -0.13
N PRO A 26 19.40 12.89 0.92
CA PRO A 26 18.76 11.97 1.86
C PRO A 26 17.76 11.05 1.15
N VAL A 27 17.92 9.74 1.33
CA VAL A 27 16.99 8.73 0.80
C VAL A 27 16.42 7.95 1.97
N TYR A 28 15.10 7.78 1.96
CA TYR A 28 14.36 6.91 2.86
C TYR A 28 13.77 5.77 2.05
N THR A 29 13.88 4.57 2.55
CA THR A 29 13.42 3.38 1.86
C THR A 29 12.27 2.72 2.62
N TYR A 30 11.32 2.14 1.89
CA TYR A 30 10.27 1.31 2.47
C TYR A 30 10.03 0.07 1.62
N GLY A 31 9.52 -1.00 2.23
CA GLY A 31 9.21 -2.24 1.53
C GLY A 31 8.54 -3.27 2.44
N LEU A 32 7.98 -4.31 1.85
CA LEU A 32 7.44 -5.48 2.55
C LEU A 32 8.45 -6.63 2.58
N ASN A 33 9.28 -6.75 1.53
CA ASN A 33 10.23 -7.84 1.34
C ASN A 33 11.68 -7.40 1.59
N ALA A 34 11.99 -6.14 1.39
CA ALA A 34 13.32 -5.55 1.58
C ALA A 34 13.61 -5.34 3.07
N LYS A 35 14.23 -6.35 3.70
CA LYS A 35 14.51 -6.35 5.14
C LYS A 35 15.41 -5.21 5.61
N ASP A 36 16.23 -4.66 4.73
CA ASP A 36 17.15 -3.56 5.02
C ASP A 36 16.54 -2.18 4.78
N ALA A 37 15.25 -2.11 4.42
CA ALA A 37 14.55 -0.84 4.25
C ALA A 37 14.43 -0.09 5.58
N ASP A 38 14.37 1.25 5.52
CA ASP A 38 14.24 2.08 6.71
C ASP A 38 12.89 1.91 7.41
N VAL A 39 11.86 1.52 6.65
CA VAL A 39 10.50 1.22 7.14
C VAL A 39 9.97 -0.03 6.46
N THR A 40 9.52 -1.00 7.26
CA THR A 40 8.93 -2.26 6.79
C THR A 40 7.60 -2.52 7.49
N ALA A 41 6.90 -3.58 7.11
CA ALA A 41 5.73 -4.07 7.82
C ALA A 41 5.88 -5.56 8.15
N GLU A 42 5.46 -5.93 9.36
CA GLU A 42 5.39 -7.30 9.85
C GLU A 42 3.96 -7.63 10.30
N ASP A 43 3.67 -8.90 10.52
CA ASP A 43 2.39 -9.40 11.02
C ASP A 43 1.17 -8.90 10.23
N VAL A 44 1.32 -8.81 8.91
CA VAL A 44 0.23 -8.33 8.05
C VAL A 44 -0.91 -9.33 8.02
N GLN A 45 -2.09 -8.90 8.45
CA GLN A 45 -3.30 -9.69 8.47
C GLN A 45 -4.40 -8.99 7.69
N GLU A 46 -4.80 -9.59 6.57
CA GLU A 46 -5.90 -9.12 5.75
C GLU A 46 -7.22 -9.70 6.27
N GLY A 47 -8.09 -8.81 6.77
CA GLY A 47 -9.47 -9.14 7.16
C GLY A 47 -10.44 -9.03 5.97
N GLU A 48 -11.73 -8.92 6.26
CA GLU A 48 -12.74 -8.75 5.20
C GLU A 48 -12.77 -7.34 4.62
N ASN A 49 -12.60 -6.32 5.47
CA ASN A 49 -12.70 -4.91 5.10
C ASN A 49 -11.55 -4.05 5.65
N ALA A 50 -10.61 -4.66 6.33
CA ALA A 50 -9.48 -3.95 6.93
C ALA A 50 -8.23 -4.82 6.91
N THR A 51 -7.07 -4.17 6.95
CA THR A 51 -5.77 -4.83 7.09
C THR A 51 -5.08 -4.27 8.33
N THR A 52 -4.64 -5.16 9.22
CA THR A 52 -3.80 -4.81 10.38
C THR A 52 -2.37 -5.26 10.14
N PHE A 53 -1.41 -4.49 10.63
CA PHE A 53 0.01 -4.79 10.51
C PHE A 53 0.83 -4.00 11.53
N THR A 54 2.08 -4.38 11.69
CA THR A 54 3.03 -3.67 12.54
C THR A 54 4.05 -2.97 11.64
N ILE A 55 4.13 -1.64 11.69
CA ILE A 55 5.20 -0.88 11.04
C ILE A 55 6.46 -1.05 11.88
N VAL A 56 7.56 -1.42 11.25
CA VAL A 56 8.87 -1.58 11.87
C VAL A 56 9.84 -0.59 11.24
N THR A 57 10.53 0.19 12.06
CA THR A 57 11.57 1.11 11.61
C THR A 57 12.95 0.51 11.81
N LYS A 58 13.93 0.94 11.02
CA LYS A 58 15.30 0.41 11.03
C LYS A 58 16.00 0.47 12.40
N ASP A 59 15.59 1.40 13.26
CA ASP A 59 16.06 1.50 14.65
C ASP A 59 15.33 0.53 15.60
N GLY A 60 14.53 -0.39 15.07
CA GLY A 60 13.85 -1.46 15.80
C GLY A 60 12.57 -1.03 16.54
N ARG A 61 12.09 0.20 16.35
CA ARG A 61 10.81 0.62 16.91
C ARG A 61 9.65 0.06 16.10
N THR A 62 8.58 -0.27 16.79
CA THR A 62 7.38 -0.88 16.20
C THR A 62 6.15 -0.04 16.49
N PHE A 63 5.22 0.03 15.52
CA PHE A 63 4.00 0.82 15.61
C PHE A 63 2.84 0.00 15.02
N PRO A 64 1.85 -0.41 15.84
CA PRO A 64 0.66 -1.05 15.33
C PRO A 64 -0.11 -0.11 14.39
N ALA A 65 -0.55 -0.61 13.27
CA ALA A 65 -1.29 0.14 12.26
C ALA A 65 -2.48 -0.66 11.73
N GLU A 66 -3.49 0.06 11.28
CA GLU A 66 -4.71 -0.49 10.68
C GLU A 66 -5.11 0.38 9.49
N LEU A 67 -5.54 -0.27 8.41
CA LEU A 67 -6.13 0.38 7.23
C LEU A 67 -7.55 -0.14 7.03
N PRO A 68 -8.54 0.72 6.76
CA PRO A 68 -9.91 0.31 6.45
C PRO A 68 -10.05 -0.13 4.98
N CYS A 69 -9.12 -0.91 4.51
CA CYS A 69 -9.10 -1.51 3.18
C CYS A 69 -8.20 -2.75 3.18
N VAL A 70 -8.31 -3.56 2.14
CA VAL A 70 -7.55 -4.81 2.00
C VAL A 70 -6.54 -4.71 0.86
N GLY A 71 -5.53 -5.57 0.89
CA GLY A 71 -4.52 -5.70 -0.15
C GLY A 71 -3.14 -5.17 0.26
N LEU A 72 -2.11 -5.98 0.01
CA LEU A 72 -0.72 -5.67 0.33
C LEU A 72 -0.22 -4.36 -0.30
N HIS A 73 -0.74 -4.00 -1.48
CA HIS A 73 -0.42 -2.73 -2.12
C HIS A 73 -0.88 -1.51 -1.29
N ASN A 74 -1.98 -1.63 -0.52
CA ASN A 74 -2.41 -0.58 0.40
C ASN A 74 -1.48 -0.48 1.61
N VAL A 75 -0.94 -1.61 2.09
CA VAL A 75 0.11 -1.59 3.12
C VAL A 75 1.36 -0.88 2.59
N MET A 76 1.80 -1.16 1.35
CA MET A 76 2.91 -0.46 0.71
C MET A 76 2.67 1.06 0.63
N ASN A 77 1.47 1.48 0.24
CA ASN A 77 1.09 2.90 0.21
C ASN A 77 1.12 3.53 1.61
N ALA A 78 0.69 2.80 2.64
CA ALA A 78 0.75 3.25 4.03
C ALA A 78 2.19 3.41 4.53
N LEU A 79 3.11 2.51 4.18
CA LEU A 79 4.53 2.65 4.51
C LEU A 79 5.14 3.90 3.86
N ALA A 80 4.80 4.18 2.59
CA ALA A 80 5.21 5.42 1.93
C ALA A 80 4.67 6.65 2.65
N ALA A 81 3.38 6.65 2.99
CA ALA A 81 2.75 7.75 3.75
C ALA A 81 3.38 7.92 5.13
N PHE A 82 3.72 6.82 5.82
CA PHE A 82 4.44 6.86 7.09
C PHE A 82 5.79 7.53 6.94
N CYS A 83 6.59 7.18 5.92
CA CYS A 83 7.87 7.83 5.63
C CYS A 83 7.70 9.34 5.41
N VAL A 84 6.70 9.76 4.60
CA VAL A 84 6.41 11.19 4.39
C VAL A 84 6.10 11.88 5.71
N GLY A 85 5.20 11.31 6.50
CA GLY A 85 4.82 11.88 7.80
C GLY A 85 6.02 12.03 8.74
N ARG A 86 6.91 11.04 8.77
CA ARG A 86 8.15 11.07 9.57
C ARG A 86 9.09 12.18 9.12
N ILE A 87 9.28 12.35 7.82
CA ILE A 87 10.10 13.43 7.24
C ILE A 87 9.51 14.80 7.59
N CYS A 88 8.17 14.92 7.60
CA CYS A 88 7.47 16.14 8.01
C CYS A 88 7.48 16.36 9.54
N GLY A 89 8.13 15.52 10.33
CA GLY A 89 8.23 15.67 11.78
C GLY A 89 6.99 15.23 12.55
N ILE A 90 6.05 14.51 11.91
CA ILE A 90 4.85 14.01 12.56
C ILE A 90 5.21 12.79 13.44
N ALA A 91 4.65 12.74 14.64
CA ALA A 91 4.86 11.61 15.55
C ALA A 91 4.27 10.31 14.95
N PRO A 92 4.95 9.16 15.10
CA PRO A 92 4.50 7.88 14.54
C PRO A 92 3.07 7.50 14.91
N ASP A 93 2.71 7.68 16.19
CA ASP A 93 1.37 7.34 16.69
C ASP A 93 0.27 8.18 16.01
N VAL A 94 0.56 9.44 15.71
CA VAL A 94 -0.35 10.33 14.99
C VAL A 94 -0.52 9.85 13.55
N ILE A 95 0.56 9.42 12.91
CA ILE A 95 0.51 8.87 11.54
C ILE A 95 -0.34 7.58 11.54
N CYS A 96 -0.07 6.65 12.47
CA CYS A 96 -0.83 5.40 12.57
C CYS A 96 -2.32 5.65 12.86
N ALA A 97 -2.63 6.60 13.72
CA ALA A 97 -4.02 7.01 13.98
C ALA A 97 -4.69 7.58 12.71
N ALA A 98 -3.97 8.37 11.90
CA ALA A 98 -4.48 8.91 10.65
C ALA A 98 -4.73 7.82 9.59
N LEU A 99 -3.86 6.81 9.49
CA LEU A 99 -4.02 5.67 8.58
C LEU A 99 -5.34 4.94 8.83
N LYS A 100 -5.75 4.78 10.08
CA LYS A 100 -7.01 4.15 10.47
C LYS A 100 -8.25 4.91 9.96
N HIS A 101 -8.13 6.21 9.71
CA HIS A 101 -9.20 7.06 9.20
C HIS A 101 -9.11 7.29 7.68
N TYR A 102 -8.22 6.58 6.99
CA TYR A 102 -8.14 6.63 5.54
C TYR A 102 -9.48 6.24 4.91
N GLN A 103 -9.89 7.00 3.90
CA GLN A 103 -11.06 6.67 3.10
C GLN A 103 -10.63 6.38 1.67
N PRO A 104 -10.89 5.17 1.16
CA PRO A 104 -10.59 4.84 -0.22
C PRO A 104 -11.28 5.80 -1.19
N ILE A 105 -10.57 6.19 -2.24
CA ILE A 105 -11.13 7.01 -3.31
C ILE A 105 -12.20 6.18 -4.05
N PRO A 106 -13.35 6.76 -4.41
CA PRO A 106 -14.36 6.05 -5.19
C PRO A 106 -13.79 5.38 -6.44
N PHE A 107 -14.26 4.19 -6.74
CA PHE A 107 -13.80 3.35 -7.87
C PHE A 107 -12.33 2.88 -7.78
N ARG A 108 -11.71 2.96 -6.60
CA ARG A 108 -10.44 2.33 -6.29
C ARG A 108 -10.66 1.28 -5.22
N GLN A 109 -10.89 0.05 -5.68
CA GLN A 109 -11.07 -1.14 -4.85
C GLN A 109 -12.15 -1.00 -3.76
N ASN A 110 -13.25 -0.28 -4.08
CA ASN A 110 -14.39 -0.19 -3.18
C ASN A 110 -15.12 -1.52 -3.13
N ILE A 111 -15.27 -2.08 -1.94
CA ILE A 111 -16.02 -3.32 -1.71
C ILE A 111 -17.42 -2.95 -1.25
N GLU A 112 -18.43 -3.35 -2.02
CA GLU A 112 -19.83 -3.01 -1.80
C GLU A 112 -20.72 -4.26 -1.86
N GLN A 113 -21.75 -4.29 -1.02
CA GLN A 113 -22.81 -5.28 -1.14
C GLN A 113 -23.90 -4.79 -2.09
N ARG A 114 -24.19 -5.56 -3.12
CA ARG A 114 -25.22 -5.31 -4.12
C ARG A 114 -26.20 -6.49 -4.18
N GLY A 115 -27.21 -6.49 -3.31
CA GLY A 115 -28.10 -7.64 -3.14
C GLY A 115 -27.30 -8.88 -2.69
N PRO A 116 -27.39 -10.03 -3.42
CA PRO A 116 -26.64 -11.23 -3.06
C PRO A 116 -25.17 -11.19 -3.49
N TYR A 117 -24.73 -10.12 -4.13
CA TYR A 117 -23.38 -10.00 -4.69
C TYR A 117 -22.49 -9.09 -3.86
N THR A 118 -21.25 -9.49 -3.68
CA THR A 118 -20.17 -8.59 -3.25
C THR A 118 -19.45 -8.09 -4.49
N VAL A 119 -19.42 -6.79 -4.67
CA VAL A 119 -18.82 -6.12 -5.84
C VAL A 119 -17.56 -5.40 -5.40
N ILE A 120 -16.46 -5.64 -6.11
CA ILE A 120 -15.24 -4.85 -6.01
C ILE A 120 -15.26 -3.86 -7.17
N ALA A 121 -15.53 -2.59 -6.88
CA ALA A 121 -15.48 -1.53 -7.87
C ALA A 121 -14.06 -0.95 -7.92
N ASP A 122 -13.30 -1.31 -8.97
CA ASP A 122 -11.92 -0.87 -9.20
C ASP A 122 -11.75 -0.50 -10.69
N CYS A 123 -12.42 0.57 -11.10
CA CYS A 123 -12.54 0.95 -12.50
C CYS A 123 -12.09 2.39 -12.79
N TYR A 124 -11.28 2.99 -11.90
CA TYR A 124 -10.76 4.34 -12.12
C TYR A 124 -9.67 4.37 -13.20
N ASN A 125 -8.74 3.43 -13.15
CA ASN A 125 -7.66 3.24 -14.12
C ASN A 125 -7.18 1.79 -14.09
N ALA A 126 -6.48 1.32 -15.11
CA ALA A 126 -5.96 -0.03 -15.20
C ALA A 126 -4.50 -0.03 -15.65
N SER A 127 -3.68 -0.80 -14.94
CA SER A 127 -2.30 -1.11 -15.28
C SER A 127 -2.03 -2.60 -14.95
N PRO A 128 -0.97 -3.22 -15.49
CA PRO A 128 -0.65 -4.61 -15.18
C PRO A 128 -0.53 -4.88 -13.67
N ASP A 129 0.06 -3.98 -12.93
CA ASP A 129 0.27 -4.13 -11.48
C ASP A 129 -1.02 -3.94 -10.69
N SER A 130 -1.82 -2.91 -11.01
CA SER A 130 -3.11 -2.70 -10.35
C SER A 130 -4.10 -3.83 -10.65
N MET A 131 -4.11 -4.36 -11.88
CA MET A 131 -4.92 -5.52 -12.25
C MET A 131 -4.51 -6.77 -11.45
N ARG A 132 -3.21 -7.05 -11.32
CA ARG A 132 -2.73 -8.17 -10.49
C ARG A 132 -3.17 -8.01 -9.04
N ALA A 133 -3.06 -6.81 -8.48
CA ALA A 133 -3.47 -6.51 -7.11
C ALA A 133 -4.98 -6.73 -6.93
N ALA A 134 -5.81 -6.23 -7.85
CA ALA A 134 -7.27 -6.40 -7.80
C ALA A 134 -7.69 -7.88 -7.91
N LEU A 135 -7.07 -8.66 -8.81
CA LEU A 135 -7.31 -10.10 -8.94
C LEU A 135 -6.84 -10.88 -7.71
N TYR A 136 -5.73 -10.44 -7.08
CA TYR A 136 -5.29 -11.01 -5.81
C TYR A 136 -6.35 -10.83 -4.72
N VAL A 137 -6.88 -9.61 -4.56
CA VAL A 137 -7.94 -9.33 -3.57
C VAL A 137 -9.18 -10.17 -3.87
N LEU A 138 -9.64 -10.23 -5.12
CA LEU A 138 -10.78 -11.07 -5.53
C LEU A 138 -10.56 -12.55 -5.16
N ARG A 139 -9.32 -13.04 -5.32
CA ARG A 139 -8.96 -14.42 -4.95
C ARG A 139 -9.03 -14.66 -3.44
N GLN A 140 -8.63 -13.69 -2.62
CA GLN A 140 -8.59 -13.81 -1.17
C GLN A 140 -9.97 -13.63 -0.52
N MET A 141 -10.95 -13.08 -1.22
CA MET A 141 -12.29 -12.91 -0.67
C MET A 141 -12.89 -14.24 -0.25
N LYS A 142 -13.42 -14.28 0.96
CA LYS A 142 -14.10 -15.45 1.50
C LYS A 142 -15.50 -15.55 0.91
N GLY A 143 -16.00 -16.78 0.72
CA GLY A 143 -17.34 -17.08 0.23
C GLY A 143 -17.36 -18.30 -0.68
N GLU A 144 -18.51 -18.97 -0.74
CA GLU A 144 -18.72 -20.19 -1.57
C GLU A 144 -19.16 -19.85 -3.00
N GLY A 145 -19.43 -18.57 -3.29
CA GLY A 145 -19.92 -18.11 -4.57
C GLY A 145 -18.87 -18.12 -5.67
N ARG A 146 -19.35 -18.01 -6.91
CA ARG A 146 -18.47 -17.82 -8.07
C ARG A 146 -17.77 -16.47 -8.00
N ARG A 147 -16.49 -16.44 -8.33
CA ARG A 147 -15.72 -15.21 -8.53
C ARG A 147 -15.71 -14.88 -10.02
N VAL A 148 -16.13 -13.66 -10.36
CA VAL A 148 -16.20 -13.18 -11.73
C VAL A 148 -15.46 -11.86 -11.81
N ALA A 149 -14.56 -11.70 -12.79
CA ALA A 149 -13.87 -10.46 -13.07
C ALA A 149 -14.33 -9.89 -14.42
N GLY A 150 -14.79 -8.63 -14.44
CA GLY A 150 -14.97 -7.85 -15.65
C GLY A 150 -13.76 -6.94 -15.84
N LEU A 151 -12.99 -7.16 -16.89
CA LEU A 151 -11.74 -6.43 -17.13
C LEU A 151 -11.93 -5.48 -18.32
N GLY A 152 -11.50 -4.24 -18.17
CA GLY A 152 -11.46 -3.25 -19.23
C GLY A 152 -10.06 -3.12 -19.85
N ASP A 153 -9.94 -2.25 -20.83
CA ASP A 153 -8.68 -1.98 -21.51
C ASP A 153 -7.69 -1.22 -20.61
N MET A 154 -6.42 -1.41 -20.87
CA MET A 154 -5.32 -0.65 -20.26
C MET A 154 -4.83 0.37 -21.30
N LEU A 155 -5.19 1.65 -21.11
CA LEU A 155 -4.96 2.67 -22.14
C LEU A 155 -3.61 3.38 -22.04
N GLU A 156 -2.91 3.26 -20.89
CA GLU A 156 -1.69 4.02 -20.59
C GLU A 156 -0.45 3.12 -20.50
N LEU A 157 -0.31 2.18 -21.43
CA LEU A 157 0.83 1.24 -21.44
C LEU A 157 1.99 1.67 -22.35
N GLY A 158 1.90 2.82 -23.03
CA GLY A 158 2.91 3.36 -23.95
C GLY A 158 2.71 2.87 -25.38
#